data_f774473352d4244d20dfa446e1c5c1c8
#
_entry.id   f774473352d4244d20dfa446e1c5c1c8
#
_cell.length_a   1.000
_cell.length_b   1.000
_cell.length_c   1.000
_cell.angle_alpha   90.00
_cell.angle_beta   90.00
_cell.angle_gamma   90.00
#
_symmetry.space_group_name_H-M   'P 1'
#
loop_
_entity.id
_entity.type
_entity.pdbx_description
1 polymer ?
#
loop_
_entity_poly.entity_id
_entity_poly.type
_entity_poly.pdbx_seq_one_letter_code
_entity_poly.pdbx_strand_id
1 'polypeptide(L)'
;MQGYTKGSWVMLDNYAVFGNPVEHSKSPDIHTAFAKANDEKISYKRQHIDIGAFEKEAQKFFKSGGKGLNVTVPFKLDAYNFAENLTQRAKIAGAVNTLSVGYDGKIQGDTTDGIGITRDIVDNLGWAINGKKVLVLGAGGAVRGILQPILELLPQNVVIANRTIEKALKLSKIFADMGNLLGCDFQMLGGQQFDVVINGTSATLSNKIPPLPRGLLSKNAVCYEMMYGSQQSKFLEWAKNNGAAQISDGLGMLVEQAAESFYVWRGVRPETRAVISMLKKQISLL
;
A
#
# COMPACT_ATOMS: atom_id res chain seq x y z
N MET A 1 -46.63 35.77 2.57
CA MET A 1 -45.34 35.58 1.88
C MET A 1 -44.60 34.48 2.58
N GLN A 2 -44.64 33.26 2.04
CA GLN A 2 -43.88 32.14 2.57
C GLN A 2 -42.50 32.13 1.88
N GLY A 3 -41.45 32.37 2.67
CA GLY A 3 -40.08 32.35 2.20
C GLY A 3 -39.63 30.89 1.96
N TYR A 4 -39.46 30.55 0.69
CA TYR A 4 -38.75 29.34 0.30
C TYR A 4 -37.26 29.53 0.59
N THR A 5 -36.76 28.89 1.66
CA THR A 5 -35.32 28.70 1.85
C THR A 5 -34.85 27.73 0.78
N LYS A 6 -34.12 28.23 -0.24
CA LYS A 6 -33.36 27.40 -1.16
C LYS A 6 -32.31 26.61 -0.34
N GLY A 7 -32.61 25.36 -0.06
CA GLY A 7 -31.59 24.44 0.42
C GLY A 7 -30.47 24.35 -0.63
N SER A 8 -29.30 24.88 -0.31
CA SER A 8 -28.11 24.70 -1.16
C SER A 8 -27.77 23.21 -1.19
N TRP A 9 -28.01 22.56 -2.32
CA TRP A 9 -27.54 21.23 -2.58
C TRP A 9 -26.03 21.27 -2.55
N VAL A 10 -25.43 20.83 -1.46
CA VAL A 10 -23.97 20.70 -1.37
C VAL A 10 -23.60 19.52 -2.25
N MET A 11 -23.02 19.80 -3.42
CA MET A 11 -22.49 18.74 -4.29
C MET A 11 -21.29 18.11 -3.61
N LEU A 12 -21.35 16.78 -3.41
CA LEU A 12 -20.24 16.00 -2.89
C LEU A 12 -19.27 15.70 -4.03
N ASP A 13 -17.97 15.88 -3.79
CA ASP A 13 -16.95 15.43 -4.71
C ASP A 13 -16.88 13.88 -4.71
N ASN A 14 -16.93 13.29 -5.90
CA ASN A 14 -17.02 11.84 -6.06
C ASN A 14 -15.65 11.19 -6.18
N TYR A 15 -15.41 10.19 -5.33
CA TYR A 15 -14.24 9.33 -5.31
C TYR A 15 -14.67 7.86 -5.30
N ALA A 16 -13.77 6.97 -5.72
CA ALA A 16 -14.03 5.54 -5.68
C ALA A 16 -12.75 4.72 -5.50
N VAL A 17 -12.91 3.44 -5.16
CA VAL A 17 -11.89 2.42 -5.35
C VAL A 17 -12.37 1.42 -6.38
N PHE A 18 -11.53 1.15 -7.40
CA PHE A 18 -11.73 0.14 -8.43
C PHE A 18 -10.89 -1.10 -8.11
N GLY A 19 -11.49 -2.28 -8.21
CA GLY A 19 -10.83 -3.55 -7.97
C GLY A 19 -11.66 -4.75 -8.39
N ASN A 20 -11.04 -5.95 -8.33
CA ASN A 20 -11.70 -7.22 -8.56
C ASN A 20 -10.95 -8.36 -7.85
N PRO A 21 -11.42 -8.84 -6.69
CA PRO A 21 -12.60 -8.35 -5.92
C PRO A 21 -12.34 -7.02 -5.20
N VAL A 22 -13.41 -6.31 -4.79
CA VAL A 22 -13.31 -5.02 -4.08
C VAL A 22 -14.29 -4.88 -2.92
N GLU A 23 -15.18 -5.84 -2.73
CA GLU A 23 -16.28 -5.84 -1.77
C GLU A 23 -15.80 -5.65 -0.32
N HIS A 24 -14.65 -6.22 0.00
CA HIS A 24 -14.05 -6.17 1.35
C HIS A 24 -13.14 -4.96 1.59
N SER A 25 -12.96 -4.08 0.58
CA SER A 25 -12.10 -2.90 0.72
C SER A 25 -12.57 -2.00 1.86
N LYS A 26 -11.66 -1.58 2.73
CA LYS A 26 -11.91 -0.64 3.82
C LYS A 26 -11.73 0.83 3.40
N SER A 27 -11.36 1.09 2.15
CA SER A 27 -11.12 2.45 1.65
C SER A 27 -12.30 3.40 1.84
N PRO A 28 -13.58 3.01 1.61
CA PRO A 28 -14.70 3.91 1.89
C PRO A 28 -14.81 4.31 3.36
N ASP A 29 -14.61 3.36 4.28
CA ASP A 29 -14.68 3.63 5.72
C ASP A 29 -13.55 4.62 6.13
N ILE A 30 -12.35 4.41 5.60
CA ILE A 30 -11.17 5.25 5.84
C ILE A 30 -11.40 6.67 5.30
N HIS A 31 -11.72 6.81 4.02
CA HIS A 31 -11.87 8.13 3.38
C HIS A 31 -13.06 8.90 3.93
N THR A 32 -14.15 8.23 4.33
CA THR A 32 -15.28 8.87 5.02
C THR A 32 -14.86 9.39 6.39
N ALA A 33 -14.06 8.63 7.14
CA ALA A 33 -13.55 9.08 8.42
C ALA A 33 -12.61 10.30 8.27
N PHE A 34 -11.71 10.27 7.28
CA PHE A 34 -10.83 11.40 6.95
C PHE A 34 -11.62 12.64 6.55
N ALA A 35 -12.61 12.49 5.69
CA ALA A 35 -13.45 13.60 5.25
C ALA A 35 -14.20 14.25 6.43
N LYS A 36 -14.80 13.43 7.30
CA LYS A 36 -15.48 13.91 8.50
C LYS A 36 -14.54 14.66 9.45
N ALA A 37 -13.32 14.18 9.64
CA ALA A 37 -12.35 14.81 10.54
C ALA A 37 -11.77 16.13 10.00
N ASN A 38 -11.88 16.38 8.69
CA ASN A 38 -11.32 17.56 8.02
C ASN A 38 -12.37 18.45 7.36
N ASP A 39 -13.65 18.29 7.71
CA ASP A 39 -14.79 19.04 7.16
C ASP A 39 -14.90 19.00 5.61
N GLU A 40 -14.39 17.91 5.02
CA GLU A 40 -14.39 17.68 3.59
C GLU A 40 -15.67 16.99 3.12
N LYS A 41 -16.25 17.45 2.02
CA LYS A 41 -17.53 16.95 1.49
C LYS A 41 -17.29 16.01 0.31
N ILE A 42 -17.11 14.74 0.62
CA ILE A 42 -16.86 13.71 -0.38
C ILE A 42 -17.89 12.58 -0.34
N SER A 43 -18.06 11.92 -1.48
CA SER A 43 -18.70 10.61 -1.60
C SER A 43 -17.65 9.62 -2.07
N TYR A 44 -17.44 8.53 -1.34
CA TYR A 44 -16.45 7.51 -1.69
C TYR A 44 -17.11 6.14 -1.78
N LYS A 45 -16.96 5.44 -2.92
CA LYS A 45 -17.65 4.17 -3.22
C LYS A 45 -16.67 3.08 -3.62
N ARG A 46 -17.07 1.82 -3.39
CA ARG A 46 -16.45 0.64 -4.04
C ARG A 46 -17.07 0.46 -5.41
N GLN A 47 -16.26 0.10 -6.39
CA GLN A 47 -16.77 -0.28 -7.71
C GLN A 47 -16.02 -1.50 -8.21
N HIS A 48 -16.74 -2.60 -8.35
CA HIS A 48 -16.24 -3.81 -8.98
C HIS A 48 -16.07 -3.56 -10.49
N ILE A 49 -14.93 -3.97 -11.02
CA ILE A 49 -14.59 -3.79 -12.44
C ILE A 49 -14.28 -5.15 -13.05
N ASP A 50 -14.92 -5.47 -14.15
CA ASP A 50 -14.59 -6.69 -14.90
C ASP A 50 -13.19 -6.61 -15.52
N ILE A 51 -12.53 -7.77 -15.62
CA ILE A 51 -11.21 -7.86 -16.25
C ILE A 51 -11.31 -7.36 -17.70
N GLY A 52 -10.42 -6.44 -18.07
CA GLY A 52 -10.41 -5.78 -19.38
C GLY A 52 -11.34 -4.57 -19.52
N ALA A 53 -12.15 -4.23 -18.51
CA ALA A 53 -13.07 -3.09 -18.57
C ALA A 53 -12.51 -1.81 -17.89
N PHE A 54 -11.32 -1.88 -17.28
CA PHE A 54 -10.78 -0.80 -16.44
C PHE A 54 -10.76 0.56 -17.14
N GLU A 55 -10.17 0.66 -18.32
CA GLU A 55 -10.04 1.93 -19.05
C GLU A 55 -11.40 2.58 -19.33
N LYS A 56 -12.34 1.78 -19.86
CA LYS A 56 -13.70 2.24 -20.17
C LYS A 56 -14.42 2.78 -18.94
N GLU A 57 -14.36 2.06 -17.83
CA GLU A 57 -15.03 2.45 -16.59
C GLU A 57 -14.33 3.64 -15.91
N ALA A 58 -13.00 3.74 -15.97
CA ALA A 58 -12.26 4.89 -15.48
C ALA A 58 -12.58 6.15 -16.30
N GLN A 59 -12.61 6.06 -17.64
CA GLN A 59 -13.03 7.17 -18.50
C GLN A 59 -14.44 7.64 -18.17
N LYS A 60 -15.39 6.70 -18.00
CA LYS A 60 -16.79 7.01 -17.63
C LYS A 60 -16.86 7.71 -16.28
N PHE A 61 -16.11 7.22 -15.27
CA PHE A 61 -16.05 7.79 -13.95
C PHE A 61 -15.58 9.26 -13.98
N PHE A 62 -14.46 9.56 -14.63
CA PHE A 62 -13.94 10.92 -14.72
C PHE A 62 -14.83 11.83 -15.58
N LYS A 63 -15.40 11.35 -16.71
CA LYS A 63 -16.36 12.10 -17.52
C LYS A 63 -17.65 12.46 -16.75
N SER A 64 -18.04 11.66 -15.77
CA SER A 64 -19.20 11.95 -14.91
C SER A 64 -18.87 12.86 -13.72
N GLY A 65 -17.69 13.46 -13.68
CA GLY A 65 -17.27 14.41 -12.66
C GLY A 65 -16.53 13.80 -11.46
N GLY A 66 -16.07 12.55 -11.57
CA GLY A 66 -15.19 11.93 -10.59
C GLY A 66 -13.92 12.75 -10.38
N LYS A 67 -13.50 12.93 -9.12
CA LYS A 67 -12.34 13.77 -8.74
C LYS A 67 -11.07 12.97 -8.51
N GLY A 68 -11.20 11.73 -8.03
CA GLY A 68 -10.08 10.85 -7.78
C GLY A 68 -10.51 9.39 -7.64
N LEU A 69 -9.58 8.50 -7.92
CA LEU A 69 -9.83 7.07 -7.98
C LEU A 69 -8.66 6.32 -7.35
N ASN A 70 -8.93 5.51 -6.32
CA ASN A 70 -7.96 4.49 -5.91
C ASN A 70 -8.12 3.24 -6.77
N VAL A 71 -7.02 2.55 -6.97
CA VAL A 71 -6.96 1.33 -7.77
C VAL A 71 -6.26 0.23 -6.98
N THR A 72 -6.93 -0.92 -6.87
CA THR A 72 -6.36 -2.11 -6.25
C THR A 72 -6.23 -3.25 -7.26
N VAL A 73 -5.89 -4.44 -6.77
CA VAL A 73 -5.72 -5.62 -7.61
C VAL A 73 -6.96 -5.89 -8.48
N PRO A 74 -6.75 -6.31 -9.75
CA PRO A 74 -5.47 -6.51 -10.43
C PRO A 74 -5.02 -5.29 -11.27
N PHE A 75 -5.68 -4.14 -11.16
CA PHE A 75 -5.70 -3.04 -12.14
C PHE A 75 -4.61 -1.97 -11.97
N LYS A 76 -3.62 -2.15 -11.08
CA LYS A 76 -2.58 -1.11 -10.86
C LYS A 76 -1.71 -0.85 -12.10
N LEU A 77 -1.54 -1.84 -12.98
CA LEU A 77 -0.85 -1.68 -14.25
C LEU A 77 -1.75 -1.00 -15.29
N ASP A 78 -3.04 -1.35 -15.32
CA ASP A 78 -4.01 -0.69 -16.21
C ASP A 78 -4.11 0.80 -15.87
N ALA A 79 -4.15 1.14 -14.58
CA ALA A 79 -4.13 2.53 -14.12
C ALA A 79 -2.84 3.27 -14.49
N TYR A 80 -1.69 2.58 -14.44
CA TYR A 80 -0.42 3.13 -14.91
C TYR A 80 -0.46 3.48 -16.39
N ASN A 81 -1.00 2.61 -17.22
CA ASN A 81 -1.13 2.82 -18.67
C ASN A 81 -2.21 3.85 -19.01
N PHE A 82 -3.24 3.96 -18.18
CA PHE A 82 -4.35 4.90 -18.36
C PHE A 82 -3.97 6.35 -18.02
N ALA A 83 -3.06 6.56 -17.07
CA ALA A 83 -2.65 7.88 -16.64
C ALA A 83 -1.88 8.63 -17.75
N GLU A 84 -2.28 9.87 -18.04
CA GLU A 84 -1.62 10.72 -19.02
C GLU A 84 -0.30 11.29 -18.49
N ASN A 85 -0.24 11.55 -17.19
CA ASN A 85 0.95 11.99 -16.48
C ASN A 85 1.21 11.07 -15.28
N LEU A 86 2.47 10.82 -14.97
CA LEU A 86 2.88 9.95 -13.87
C LEU A 86 3.84 10.70 -12.95
N THR A 87 3.63 10.57 -11.65
CA THR A 87 4.63 11.00 -10.67
C THR A 87 5.91 10.19 -10.81
N GLN A 88 7.03 10.71 -10.31
CA GLN A 88 8.31 10.00 -10.38
C GLN A 88 8.24 8.65 -9.65
N ARG A 89 7.61 8.60 -8.47
CA ARG A 89 7.43 7.36 -7.72
C ARG A 89 6.57 6.33 -8.46
N ALA A 90 5.52 6.76 -9.18
CA ALA A 90 4.70 5.86 -9.99
C ALA A 90 5.49 5.30 -11.20
N LYS A 91 6.31 6.13 -11.86
CA LYS A 91 7.20 5.67 -12.95
C LYS A 91 8.17 4.60 -12.48
N ILE A 92 8.84 4.81 -11.35
CA ILE A 92 9.79 3.86 -10.77
C ILE A 92 9.07 2.58 -10.33
N ALA A 93 7.94 2.71 -9.64
CA ALA A 93 7.13 1.56 -9.22
C ALA A 93 6.54 0.79 -10.42
N GLY A 94 6.31 1.45 -11.56
CA GLY A 94 5.61 0.85 -12.71
C GLY A 94 4.18 0.43 -12.38
N ALA A 95 3.53 1.13 -11.45
CA ALA A 95 2.19 0.85 -10.99
C ALA A 95 1.56 2.12 -10.40
N VAL A 96 0.24 2.22 -10.52
CA VAL A 96 -0.56 3.32 -9.99
C VAL A 96 -1.66 2.75 -9.09
N ASN A 97 -1.80 3.30 -7.89
CA ASN A 97 -2.92 3.02 -6.99
C ASN A 97 -3.81 4.24 -6.75
N THR A 98 -3.42 5.42 -7.26
CA THR A 98 -4.13 6.68 -7.06
C THR A 98 -4.16 7.48 -8.36
N LEU A 99 -5.35 7.78 -8.85
CA LEU A 99 -5.58 8.66 -9.99
C LEU A 99 -6.26 9.94 -9.52
N SER A 100 -5.90 11.06 -10.13
CA SER A 100 -6.51 12.37 -9.89
C SER A 100 -6.61 13.18 -11.18
N VAL A 101 -7.46 14.21 -11.20
CA VAL A 101 -7.51 15.19 -12.30
C VAL A 101 -6.53 16.31 -11.98
N GLY A 102 -5.52 16.52 -12.83
CA GLY A 102 -4.56 17.61 -12.72
C GLY A 102 -5.17 18.98 -13.05
N TYR A 103 -4.44 20.05 -12.77
CA TYR A 103 -4.86 21.42 -13.10
C TYR A 103 -5.00 21.66 -14.61
N ASP A 104 -4.30 20.87 -15.43
CA ASP A 104 -4.36 20.86 -16.88
C ASP A 104 -5.54 20.02 -17.44
N GLY A 105 -6.36 19.44 -16.56
CA GLY A 105 -7.45 18.55 -16.89
C GLY A 105 -7.03 17.11 -17.23
N LYS A 106 -5.72 16.80 -17.24
CA LYS A 106 -5.20 15.47 -17.54
C LYS A 106 -5.25 14.56 -16.32
N ILE A 107 -5.31 13.25 -16.58
CA ILE A 107 -5.29 12.26 -15.52
C ILE A 107 -3.86 12.04 -15.02
N GLN A 108 -3.65 12.33 -13.75
CA GLN A 108 -2.40 12.12 -13.03
C GLN A 108 -2.42 10.76 -12.35
N GLY A 109 -1.37 9.95 -12.55
CA GLY A 109 -1.18 8.68 -11.87
C GLY A 109 -0.10 8.74 -10.80
N ASP A 110 -0.41 8.22 -9.63
CA ASP A 110 0.48 8.18 -8.49
C ASP A 110 0.46 6.81 -7.79
N THR A 111 1.48 6.53 -6.97
CA THR A 111 1.50 5.38 -6.08
C THR A 111 1.81 5.82 -4.66
N THR A 112 0.91 5.46 -3.74
CA THR A 112 0.99 5.84 -2.32
C THR A 112 1.37 4.68 -1.41
N ASP A 113 1.47 3.45 -1.94
CA ASP A 113 1.77 2.24 -1.16
C ASP A 113 3.09 2.36 -0.40
N GLY A 114 4.13 2.86 -1.06
CA GLY A 114 5.45 2.97 -0.46
C GLY A 114 5.51 4.00 0.68
N ILE A 115 4.84 5.13 0.52
CA ILE A 115 4.68 6.12 1.61
C ILE A 115 3.87 5.51 2.76
N GLY A 116 2.84 4.72 2.42
CA GLY A 116 2.01 4.05 3.42
C GLY A 116 2.82 3.13 4.34
N ILE A 117 3.63 2.24 3.77
CA ILE A 117 4.42 1.31 4.58
C ILE A 117 5.54 2.01 5.36
N THR A 118 6.22 2.98 4.77
CA THR A 118 7.32 3.66 5.47
C THR A 118 6.83 4.50 6.64
N ARG A 119 5.69 5.18 6.51
CA ARG A 119 5.07 5.88 7.64
C ARG A 119 4.59 4.95 8.72
N ASP A 120 3.95 3.84 8.34
CA ASP A 120 3.52 2.90 9.35
C ASP A 120 4.71 2.33 10.13
N ILE A 121 5.76 1.89 9.44
CA ILE A 121 6.96 1.35 10.07
C ILE A 121 7.65 2.39 10.96
N VAL A 122 7.86 3.61 10.47
CA VAL A 122 8.67 4.62 11.17
C VAL A 122 7.83 5.43 12.18
N ASP A 123 6.67 5.97 11.74
CA ASP A 123 5.93 6.95 12.54
C ASP A 123 4.95 6.27 13.51
N ASN A 124 4.30 5.17 13.11
CA ASN A 124 3.32 4.48 13.94
C ASN A 124 3.95 3.41 14.83
N LEU A 125 4.86 2.58 14.28
CA LEU A 125 5.51 1.47 14.99
C LEU A 125 6.82 1.87 15.65
N GLY A 126 7.44 2.99 15.25
CA GLY A 126 8.72 3.47 15.78
C GLY A 126 9.92 2.57 15.40
N TRP A 127 9.81 1.79 14.32
CA TRP A 127 10.88 0.89 13.91
C TRP A 127 11.90 1.61 13.03
N ALA A 128 13.18 1.42 13.32
CA ALA A 128 14.26 1.96 12.51
C ALA A 128 14.52 1.10 11.27
N ILE A 129 14.68 1.75 10.13
CA ILE A 129 15.17 1.16 8.87
C ILE A 129 16.61 1.62 8.59
N ASN A 130 16.94 2.85 8.98
CA ASN A 130 18.28 3.40 8.79
C ASN A 130 19.36 2.49 9.38
N GLY A 131 20.36 2.14 8.57
CA GLY A 131 21.48 1.27 8.97
C GLY A 131 21.11 -0.19 9.23
N LYS A 132 19.87 -0.62 8.98
CA LYS A 132 19.38 -1.99 9.22
C LYS A 132 19.56 -2.90 8.01
N LYS A 133 19.74 -4.19 8.27
CA LYS A 133 19.66 -5.24 7.26
C LYS A 133 18.19 -5.58 7.05
N VAL A 134 17.68 -5.27 5.87
CA VAL A 134 16.26 -5.47 5.52
C VAL A 134 16.10 -6.63 4.58
N LEU A 135 15.20 -7.56 4.89
CA LEU A 135 14.76 -8.62 3.98
C LEU A 135 13.34 -8.33 3.51
N VAL A 136 13.15 -8.34 2.20
CA VAL A 136 11.84 -8.24 1.56
C VAL A 136 11.51 -9.55 0.87
N LEU A 137 10.44 -10.21 1.31
CA LEU A 137 9.97 -11.47 0.75
C LEU A 137 8.96 -11.19 -0.35
N GLY A 138 9.22 -11.72 -1.55
CA GLY A 138 8.41 -11.49 -2.74
C GLY A 138 9.06 -10.51 -3.73
N ALA A 139 8.60 -10.55 -4.98
CA ALA A 139 9.04 -9.65 -6.05
C ALA A 139 7.87 -9.30 -6.99
N GLY A 140 6.69 -9.16 -6.43
CA GLY A 140 5.47 -8.71 -7.13
C GLY A 140 5.33 -7.19 -7.18
N GLY A 141 4.23 -6.71 -7.77
CA GLY A 141 3.95 -5.28 -7.91
C GLY A 141 3.88 -4.53 -6.58
N ALA A 142 3.33 -5.15 -5.52
CA ALA A 142 3.29 -4.55 -4.20
C ALA A 142 4.70 -4.32 -3.62
N VAL A 143 5.59 -5.33 -3.73
CA VAL A 143 7.00 -5.21 -3.32
C VAL A 143 7.70 -4.14 -4.13
N ARG A 144 7.52 -4.12 -5.46
CA ARG A 144 8.13 -3.10 -6.32
C ARG A 144 7.73 -1.69 -5.88
N GLY A 145 6.48 -1.48 -5.47
CA GLY A 145 5.96 -0.19 -5.04
C GLY A 145 6.55 0.34 -3.73
N ILE A 146 7.11 -0.52 -2.88
CA ILE A 146 7.66 -0.13 -1.59
C ILE A 146 9.19 0.03 -1.59
N LEU A 147 9.90 -0.49 -2.60
CA LEU A 147 11.38 -0.54 -2.58
C LEU A 147 12.02 0.84 -2.54
N GLN A 148 11.58 1.77 -3.40
CA GLN A 148 12.16 3.12 -3.41
C GLN A 148 12.03 3.80 -2.04
N PRO A 149 10.83 3.95 -1.43
CA PRO A 149 10.70 4.59 -0.12
C PRO A 149 11.48 3.88 1.01
N ILE A 150 11.64 2.56 0.94
CA ILE A 150 12.47 1.84 1.90
C ILE A 150 13.96 2.16 1.71
N LEU A 151 14.45 2.22 0.46
CA LEU A 151 15.82 2.56 0.16
C LEU A 151 16.16 4.02 0.55
N GLU A 152 15.21 4.94 0.40
CA GLU A 152 15.33 6.33 0.84
C GLU A 152 15.50 6.48 2.36
N LEU A 153 15.10 5.47 3.15
CA LEU A 153 15.36 5.40 4.60
C LEU A 153 16.78 4.93 4.94
N LEU A 154 17.65 4.77 3.95
CA LEU A 154 19.09 4.44 4.07
C LEU A 154 19.34 3.16 4.89
N PRO A 155 18.75 2.00 4.54
CA PRO A 155 19.12 0.72 5.15
C PRO A 155 20.60 0.39 4.87
N GLN A 156 21.22 -0.45 5.70
CA GLN A 156 22.57 -0.96 5.44
C GLN A 156 22.61 -1.74 4.12
N ASN A 157 21.61 -2.61 3.92
CA ASN A 157 21.35 -3.30 2.67
C ASN A 157 19.91 -3.80 2.65
N VAL A 158 19.38 -4.04 1.45
CA VAL A 158 18.09 -4.70 1.23
C VAL A 158 18.33 -5.98 0.44
N VAL A 159 17.78 -7.10 0.92
CA VAL A 159 17.76 -8.37 0.17
C VAL A 159 16.33 -8.65 -0.24
N ILE A 160 16.10 -8.88 -1.53
CA ILE A 160 14.81 -9.34 -2.06
C ILE A 160 14.91 -10.85 -2.28
N ALA A 161 14.08 -11.62 -1.59
CA ALA A 161 14.01 -13.06 -1.78
C ALA A 161 12.69 -13.47 -2.44
N ASN A 162 12.77 -14.22 -3.53
CA ASN A 162 11.59 -14.67 -4.26
C ASN A 162 11.73 -16.09 -4.79
N ARG A 163 10.61 -16.84 -4.87
CA ARG A 163 10.58 -18.20 -5.43
C ARG A 163 11.15 -18.26 -6.86
N THR A 164 10.82 -17.26 -7.67
CA THR A 164 11.36 -17.07 -9.02
C THR A 164 12.48 -16.05 -8.93
N ILE A 165 13.74 -16.52 -8.87
CA ILE A 165 14.93 -15.69 -8.62
C ILE A 165 15.06 -14.54 -9.64
N GLU A 166 14.70 -14.78 -10.90
CA GLU A 166 14.79 -13.80 -11.99
C GLU A 166 13.99 -12.52 -11.71
N LYS A 167 12.85 -12.65 -10.99
CA LYS A 167 12.04 -11.49 -10.58
C LYS A 167 12.76 -10.66 -9.52
N ALA A 168 13.43 -11.30 -8.56
CA ALA A 168 14.20 -10.61 -7.54
C ALA A 168 15.42 -9.91 -8.14
N LEU A 169 16.17 -10.61 -9.03
CA LEU A 169 17.29 -10.04 -9.76
C LEU A 169 16.88 -8.88 -10.69
N LYS A 170 15.71 -8.96 -11.31
CA LYS A 170 15.18 -7.85 -12.12
C LYS A 170 14.92 -6.61 -11.25
N LEU A 171 14.30 -6.77 -10.08
CA LEU A 171 14.07 -5.67 -9.17
C LEU A 171 15.39 -5.08 -8.63
N SER A 172 16.35 -5.92 -8.23
CA SER A 172 17.65 -5.42 -7.76
C SER A 172 18.38 -4.57 -8.82
N LYS A 173 18.25 -4.93 -10.10
CA LYS A 173 18.81 -4.13 -11.21
C LYS A 173 18.07 -2.80 -11.40
N ILE A 174 16.74 -2.79 -11.30
CA ILE A 174 15.93 -1.55 -11.49
C ILE A 174 16.28 -0.50 -10.43
N PHE A 175 16.57 -0.93 -9.21
CA PHE A 175 16.84 -0.04 -8.08
C PHE A 175 18.32 0.04 -7.68
N ALA A 176 19.25 -0.46 -8.53
CA ALA A 176 20.68 -0.56 -8.22
C ALA A 176 21.32 0.80 -7.86
N ASP A 177 20.89 1.88 -8.52
CA ASP A 177 21.40 3.23 -8.30
C ASP A 177 20.86 3.90 -7.02
N MET A 178 19.90 3.26 -6.33
CA MET A 178 19.25 3.83 -5.16
C MET A 178 19.79 3.30 -3.82
N GLY A 179 20.61 2.24 -3.85
CA GLY A 179 21.19 1.67 -2.63
C GLY A 179 21.73 0.25 -2.82
N ASN A 180 22.23 -0.31 -1.71
CA ASN A 180 22.76 -1.69 -1.71
C ASN A 180 21.59 -2.70 -1.69
N LEU A 181 21.22 -3.17 -2.87
CA LEU A 181 20.07 -4.05 -3.09
C LEU A 181 20.50 -5.35 -3.78
N LEU A 182 20.18 -6.49 -3.19
CA LEU A 182 20.51 -7.83 -3.70
C LEU A 182 19.24 -8.64 -3.96
N GLY A 183 19.21 -9.37 -5.07
CA GLY A 183 18.15 -10.33 -5.38
C GLY A 183 18.62 -11.77 -5.19
N CYS A 184 17.80 -12.63 -4.58
CA CYS A 184 18.11 -14.04 -4.38
C CYS A 184 16.85 -14.93 -4.38
N ASP A 185 17.04 -16.24 -4.31
CA ASP A 185 16.00 -17.19 -3.91
C ASP A 185 15.98 -17.42 -2.40
N PHE A 186 14.99 -18.19 -1.91
CA PHE A 186 14.88 -18.48 -0.47
C PHE A 186 15.99 -19.38 0.07
N GLN A 187 16.64 -20.22 -0.76
CA GLN A 187 17.72 -21.12 -0.33
C GLN A 187 18.98 -20.33 0.00
N MET A 188 19.24 -19.25 -0.74
CA MET A 188 20.41 -18.38 -0.52
C MET A 188 20.33 -17.55 0.78
N LEU A 189 19.22 -17.57 1.49
CA LEU A 189 19.06 -16.89 2.79
C LEU A 189 19.76 -17.64 3.95
N GLY A 190 20.18 -18.88 3.72
CA GLY A 190 20.85 -19.68 4.75
C GLY A 190 22.09 -19.01 5.34
N GLY A 191 22.19 -18.94 6.68
CA GLY A 191 23.30 -18.30 7.40
C GLY A 191 23.25 -16.76 7.44
N GLN A 192 22.27 -16.12 6.81
CA GLN A 192 22.07 -14.67 6.88
C GLN A 192 21.13 -14.29 8.03
N GLN A 193 21.32 -13.09 8.58
CA GLN A 193 20.45 -12.53 9.60
C GLN A 193 19.99 -11.12 9.21
N PHE A 194 18.71 -10.81 9.52
CA PHE A 194 18.08 -9.54 9.19
C PHE A 194 17.42 -8.89 10.40
N ASP A 195 17.49 -7.57 10.46
CA ASP A 195 16.89 -6.76 11.51
C ASP A 195 15.42 -6.46 11.24
N VAL A 196 15.05 -6.33 9.96
CA VAL A 196 13.68 -6.08 9.52
C VAL A 196 13.33 -7.06 8.41
N VAL A 197 12.23 -7.78 8.58
CA VAL A 197 11.71 -8.71 7.56
C VAL A 197 10.31 -8.26 7.14
N ILE A 198 10.15 -7.95 5.85
CA ILE A 198 8.87 -7.50 5.27
C ILE A 198 8.36 -8.60 4.35
N ASN A 199 7.17 -9.13 4.64
CA ASN A 199 6.51 -10.11 3.79
C ASN A 199 5.52 -9.43 2.84
N GLY A 200 5.84 -9.43 1.55
CA GLY A 200 4.97 -9.00 0.45
C GLY A 200 4.60 -10.14 -0.51
N THR A 201 4.69 -11.39 -0.05
CA THR A 201 4.31 -12.55 -0.87
C THR A 201 2.80 -12.80 -0.82
N SER A 202 2.26 -13.42 -1.87
CA SER A 202 0.88 -13.92 -1.90
C SER A 202 0.68 -15.23 -1.12
N ALA A 203 1.71 -15.79 -0.48
CA ALA A 203 1.62 -17.03 0.28
C ALA A 203 0.59 -16.92 1.42
N THR A 204 0.51 -15.76 2.06
CA THR A 204 -0.47 -15.45 3.11
C THR A 204 -1.93 -15.65 2.65
N LEU A 205 -2.26 -15.31 1.40
CA LEU A 205 -3.61 -15.54 0.84
C LEU A 205 -4.01 -17.02 0.79
N SER A 206 -3.02 -17.91 0.72
CA SER A 206 -3.21 -19.37 0.73
C SER A 206 -2.92 -19.97 2.11
N ASN A 207 -2.86 -19.15 3.15
CA ASN A 207 -2.48 -19.56 4.52
C ASN A 207 -1.15 -20.35 4.57
N LYS A 208 -0.18 -19.92 3.76
CA LYS A 208 1.16 -20.51 3.65
C LYS A 208 2.23 -19.51 4.01
N ILE A 209 3.43 -19.99 4.27
CA ILE A 209 4.63 -19.18 4.47
C ILE A 209 5.67 -19.52 3.40
N PRO A 210 6.55 -18.59 2.98
CA PRO A 210 7.71 -18.93 2.18
C PRO A 210 8.64 -19.91 2.94
N PRO A 211 9.44 -20.73 2.25
CA PRO A 211 10.40 -21.65 2.89
C PRO A 211 11.57 -20.86 3.48
N LEU A 212 11.41 -20.36 4.71
CA LEU A 212 12.42 -19.55 5.40
C LEU A 212 13.38 -20.44 6.22
N PRO A 213 14.70 -20.20 6.15
CA PRO A 213 15.67 -20.95 6.95
C PRO A 213 15.57 -20.57 8.44
N ARG A 214 16.10 -21.46 9.30
CA ARG A 214 16.26 -21.17 10.73
C ARG A 214 17.33 -20.09 10.94
N GLY A 215 17.20 -19.31 12.02
CA GLY A 215 18.18 -18.30 12.40
C GLY A 215 18.20 -17.05 11.53
N LEU A 216 17.12 -16.81 10.75
CA LEU A 216 17.00 -15.68 9.83
C LEU A 216 16.87 -14.33 10.55
N LEU A 217 16.35 -14.31 11.77
CA LEU A 217 16.11 -13.10 12.54
C LEU A 217 17.33 -12.76 13.40
N SER A 218 17.80 -11.51 13.33
CA SER A 218 18.81 -10.98 14.24
C SER A 218 18.21 -10.74 15.63
N LYS A 219 19.05 -10.48 16.62
CA LYS A 219 18.57 -10.07 17.94
C LYS A 219 17.75 -8.79 17.82
N ASN A 220 16.56 -8.76 18.41
CA ASN A 220 15.59 -7.65 18.31
C ASN A 220 15.03 -7.41 16.92
N ALA A 221 15.07 -8.38 16.02
CA ALA A 221 14.47 -8.26 14.71
C ALA A 221 12.96 -7.99 14.78
N VAL A 222 12.45 -7.23 13.81
CA VAL A 222 11.02 -6.93 13.65
C VAL A 222 10.50 -7.50 12.34
N CYS A 223 9.24 -7.95 12.33
CA CYS A 223 8.63 -8.57 11.16
C CYS A 223 7.32 -7.88 10.77
N TYR A 224 7.22 -7.50 9.52
CA TYR A 224 6.08 -6.81 8.96
C TYR A 224 5.40 -7.65 7.87
N GLU A 225 4.10 -7.87 7.99
CA GLU A 225 3.27 -8.53 6.98
C GLU A 225 2.49 -7.45 6.22
N MET A 226 2.65 -7.37 4.89
CA MET A 226 1.95 -6.35 4.09
C MET A 226 0.44 -6.61 3.96
N MET A 227 0.00 -7.85 4.19
CA MET A 227 -1.43 -8.18 4.27
C MET A 227 -1.97 -7.89 5.67
N TYR A 228 -3.26 -7.64 5.77
CA TYR A 228 -3.98 -7.46 7.03
C TYR A 228 -5.21 -8.37 7.07
N GLY A 229 -5.71 -8.68 8.27
CA GLY A 229 -6.89 -9.51 8.43
C GLY A 229 -7.31 -9.68 9.88
N SER A 230 -8.46 -10.40 10.10
CA SER A 230 -8.97 -10.69 11.45
C SER A 230 -8.13 -11.74 12.20
N GLN A 231 -7.39 -12.55 11.47
CA GLN A 231 -6.51 -13.57 12.04
C GLN A 231 -5.05 -13.26 11.75
N GLN A 232 -4.19 -13.61 12.70
CA GLN A 232 -2.75 -13.48 12.53
C GLN A 232 -2.28 -14.40 11.39
N SER A 233 -1.50 -13.85 10.45
CA SER A 233 -0.96 -14.64 9.33
C SER A 233 0.04 -15.69 9.79
N LYS A 234 0.21 -16.76 9.02
CA LYS A 234 1.23 -17.79 9.26
C LYS A 234 2.65 -17.23 9.29
N PHE A 235 2.92 -16.18 8.53
CA PHE A 235 4.20 -15.49 8.60
C PHE A 235 4.41 -14.80 9.95
N LEU A 236 3.42 -14.12 10.48
CA LEU A 236 3.54 -13.48 11.80
C LEU A 236 3.59 -14.50 12.95
N GLU A 237 2.88 -15.63 12.83
CA GLU A 237 3.05 -16.78 13.77
C GLU A 237 4.49 -17.31 13.73
N TRP A 238 5.02 -17.52 12.52
CA TRP A 238 6.42 -17.94 12.33
C TRP A 238 7.39 -16.93 12.95
N ALA A 239 7.20 -15.65 12.69
CA ALA A 239 8.05 -14.58 13.23
C ALA A 239 8.13 -14.62 14.77
N LYS A 240 6.97 -14.73 15.44
CA LYS A 240 6.91 -14.90 16.90
C LYS A 240 7.68 -16.12 17.37
N ASN A 241 7.45 -17.28 16.74
CA ASN A 241 8.05 -18.54 17.11
C ASN A 241 9.56 -18.59 16.85
N ASN A 242 10.08 -17.68 16.02
CA ASN A 242 11.51 -17.55 15.72
C ASN A 242 12.17 -16.34 16.40
N GLY A 243 11.53 -15.73 17.40
CA GLY A 243 12.13 -14.73 18.28
C GLY A 243 12.08 -13.29 17.74
N ALA A 244 11.15 -12.96 16.85
CA ALA A 244 10.90 -11.56 16.50
C ALA A 244 10.52 -10.76 17.75
N ALA A 245 11.19 -9.61 17.96
CA ALA A 245 10.92 -8.74 19.09
C ALA A 245 9.56 -8.03 18.96
N GLN A 246 9.19 -7.68 17.73
CA GLN A 246 7.89 -7.09 17.41
C GLN A 246 7.40 -7.59 16.05
N ILE A 247 6.08 -7.62 15.90
CA ILE A 247 5.42 -7.98 14.65
C ILE A 247 4.28 -7.00 14.37
N SER A 248 3.99 -6.73 13.10
CA SER A 248 2.83 -5.97 12.66
C SER A 248 2.27 -6.50 11.36
N ASP A 249 0.96 -6.33 11.18
CA ASP A 249 0.31 -6.53 9.88
C ASP A 249 0.20 -5.20 9.10
N GLY A 250 -0.32 -5.27 7.89
CA GLY A 250 -0.41 -4.14 6.95
C GLY A 250 -1.58 -3.18 7.17
N LEU A 251 -2.29 -3.25 8.29
CA LEU A 251 -3.44 -2.37 8.54
C LEU A 251 -3.01 -0.89 8.62
N GLY A 252 -1.89 -0.60 9.27
CA GLY A 252 -1.35 0.75 9.32
C GLY A 252 -0.95 1.24 7.93
N MET A 253 -0.25 0.43 7.12
CA MET A 253 0.06 0.74 5.72
C MET A 253 -1.20 1.07 4.91
N LEU A 254 -2.29 0.31 5.10
CA LEU A 254 -3.56 0.55 4.42
C LEU A 254 -4.10 1.96 4.71
N VAL A 255 -4.04 2.39 5.96
CA VAL A 255 -4.55 3.70 6.38
C VAL A 255 -3.62 4.82 5.91
N GLU A 256 -2.31 4.65 6.06
CA GLU A 256 -1.32 5.67 5.67
C GLU A 256 -1.28 5.90 4.14
N GLN A 257 -1.40 4.85 3.32
CA GLN A 257 -1.48 5.03 1.86
C GLN A 257 -2.79 5.75 1.45
N ALA A 258 -3.90 5.51 2.16
CA ALA A 258 -5.14 6.21 1.93
C ALA A 258 -5.06 7.68 2.39
N ALA A 259 -4.36 7.98 3.48
CA ALA A 259 -4.09 9.34 3.92
C ALA A 259 -3.25 10.12 2.90
N GLU A 260 -2.28 9.45 2.27
CA GLU A 260 -1.50 10.05 1.18
C GLU A 260 -2.36 10.31 -0.06
N SER A 261 -3.25 9.37 -0.45
CA SER A 261 -4.21 9.57 -1.54
C SER A 261 -5.15 10.73 -1.25
N PHE A 262 -5.65 10.82 -0.02
CA PHE A 262 -6.49 11.94 0.43
C PHE A 262 -5.74 13.28 0.32
N TYR A 263 -4.47 13.32 0.72
CA TYR A 263 -3.62 14.49 0.58
C TYR A 263 -3.41 14.89 -0.88
N VAL A 264 -3.16 13.92 -1.78
CA VAL A 264 -3.05 14.17 -3.22
C VAL A 264 -4.32 14.83 -3.79
N TRP A 265 -5.49 14.40 -3.32
CA TRP A 265 -6.77 14.90 -3.83
C TRP A 265 -7.23 16.21 -3.18
N ARG A 266 -6.97 16.39 -1.88
CA ARG A 266 -7.56 17.48 -1.10
C ARG A 266 -6.54 18.51 -0.58
N GLY A 267 -5.25 18.22 -0.68
CA GLY A 267 -4.20 19.08 -0.12
C GLY A 267 -4.14 19.08 1.42
N VAL A 268 -4.99 18.28 2.07
CA VAL A 268 -5.07 18.17 3.54
C VAL A 268 -4.58 16.78 3.94
N ARG A 269 -3.64 16.72 4.90
CA ARG A 269 -3.14 15.46 5.45
C ARG A 269 -3.95 15.08 6.68
N PRO A 270 -4.74 14.00 6.63
CA PRO A 270 -5.56 13.59 7.77
C PRO A 270 -4.73 12.89 8.85
N GLU A 271 -5.21 12.96 10.10
CA GLU A 271 -4.72 12.14 11.20
C GLU A 271 -5.11 10.67 11.02
N THR A 272 -4.13 9.76 11.17
CA THR A 272 -4.31 8.35 10.84
C THR A 272 -4.55 7.46 12.06
N ARG A 273 -4.00 7.79 13.24
CA ARG A 273 -4.03 6.93 14.44
C ARG A 273 -5.44 6.57 14.90
N ALA A 274 -6.35 7.55 14.87
CA ALA A 274 -7.74 7.32 15.25
C ALA A 274 -8.43 6.33 14.28
N VAL A 275 -8.15 6.44 12.98
CA VAL A 275 -8.70 5.56 11.95
C VAL A 275 -8.10 4.14 12.03
N ILE A 276 -6.79 4.02 12.27
CA ILE A 276 -6.14 2.73 12.53
C ILE A 276 -6.80 2.04 13.73
N SER A 277 -7.00 2.78 14.82
CA SER A 277 -7.64 2.24 16.05
C SER A 277 -9.10 1.82 15.81
N MET A 278 -9.84 2.59 15.03
CA MET A 278 -11.22 2.27 14.64
C MET A 278 -11.27 0.96 13.84
N LEU A 279 -10.42 0.83 12.82
CA LEU A 279 -10.37 -0.37 11.98
C LEU A 279 -9.90 -1.60 12.74
N LYS A 280 -8.91 -1.48 13.64
CA LYS A 280 -8.49 -2.59 14.52
C LYS A 280 -9.67 -3.15 15.31
N LYS A 281 -10.50 -2.29 15.90
CA LYS A 281 -11.72 -2.71 16.61
C LYS A 281 -12.73 -3.39 15.71
N GLN A 282 -12.96 -2.86 14.51
CA GLN A 282 -13.91 -3.46 13.54
C GLN A 282 -13.44 -4.84 13.06
N ILE A 283 -12.14 -5.01 12.80
CA ILE A 283 -11.57 -6.27 12.30
C ILE A 283 -11.54 -7.34 13.40
N SER A 284 -11.29 -6.94 14.66
CA SER A 284 -11.29 -7.89 15.81
C SER A 284 -12.67 -8.41 16.20
N LEU A 285 -13.73 -7.84 15.64
CA LEU A 285 -15.14 -8.29 15.86
C LEU A 285 -15.64 -9.25 14.77
N LEU A 286 -14.84 -9.49 13.72
CA LEU A 286 -15.12 -10.43 12.62
C LEU A 286 -14.47 -11.79 12.86
#